data_7e3e966394b0ab805524119b0ddde38f
#
_entry.id   7e3e966394b0ab805524119b0ddde38f
#
_cell.length_a   1.000
_cell.length_b   1.000
_cell.length_c   1.000
_cell.angle_alpha   90.00
_cell.angle_beta   90.00
_cell.angle_gamma   90.00
#
_symmetry.space_group_name_H-M   'P 1'
#
loop_
_entity.id
_entity.type
_entity.pdbx_description
1 polymer ?
#
loop_
_entity_poly.entity_id
_entity_poly.type
_entity_poly.pdbx_seq_one_letter_code
_entity_poly.pdbx_strand_id
1 'polypeptide(L)'
;MGKHKKHTNLERRNNDNFAPNEISILGTNCNIISNLVSEVSQKLSDYKLAYFDASHAKEVEENRVSEFVFHHQGNVQITSSGKVNKFQQRLDFAKYDAVFINGNHYQGTKQILILDPEKEASVLKRLAQLENIQFVIKLNKDAEYFSFLEERYPQIKSKACYLIDDLDKIAEHIHNLIQEKIAPVKGLVLVGGKSTRMGQDKSKLNYFGKPQKEIAKEVLENSKLETYYAVQNASESKQEIFDTFLNLGPFGAICSAFQKDPNAAWFVLATDVPFVNDEIIQLVLKHRNPSKVATAIKGKSKEFVEPLIAIYEPKAYSILLQYLAQGYSCPRKVLINSDVEIVEVDDDFIRNINTPQAFEDAKKEIQELK
;
A
#
# COMPACT_ATOMS: atom_id res chain seq x y z
N MET A 1 7.93 -19.72 -36.57
CA MET A 1 8.49 -18.46 -36.03
C MET A 1 7.34 -17.56 -35.62
N GLY A 2 7.04 -17.48 -34.33
CA GLY A 2 6.00 -16.57 -33.82
C GLY A 2 6.42 -15.12 -34.03
N LYS A 3 5.54 -14.31 -34.65
CA LYS A 3 5.75 -12.87 -34.74
C LYS A 3 5.90 -12.31 -33.34
N HIS A 4 7.04 -11.69 -33.03
CA HIS A 4 7.22 -10.89 -31.82
C HIS A 4 6.03 -9.91 -31.73
N LYS A 5 5.17 -10.06 -30.72
CA LYS A 5 4.16 -9.05 -30.42
C LYS A 5 4.93 -7.77 -30.09
N LYS A 6 4.66 -6.69 -30.84
CA LYS A 6 5.17 -5.35 -30.50
C LYS A 6 4.80 -5.09 -29.03
N HIS A 7 5.71 -4.45 -28.31
CA HIS A 7 5.49 -4.05 -26.92
C HIS A 7 4.12 -3.35 -26.80
N THR A 8 3.22 -3.96 -26.04
CA THR A 8 1.93 -3.39 -25.69
C THR A 8 2.13 -2.35 -24.57
N ASN A 9 1.10 -1.54 -24.32
CA ASN A 9 1.09 -0.67 -23.14
C ASN A 9 1.40 -1.49 -21.88
N LEU A 10 2.12 -0.87 -20.94
CA LEU A 10 2.43 -1.49 -19.67
C LEU A 10 1.12 -1.71 -18.88
N GLU A 11 0.66 -2.95 -18.88
CA GLU A 11 -0.44 -3.40 -18.04
C GLU A 11 0.13 -4.13 -16.83
N ARG A 12 -0.35 -3.78 -15.67
CA ARG A 12 -0.01 -4.46 -14.43
C ARG A 12 -1.26 -5.08 -13.83
N ARG A 13 -1.15 -6.29 -13.32
CA ARG A 13 -2.26 -6.94 -12.61
C ARG A 13 -2.70 -6.09 -11.41
N ASN A 14 -4.00 -5.99 -11.20
CA ASN A 14 -4.64 -5.25 -10.11
C ASN A 14 -4.34 -3.73 -10.09
N ASN A 15 -3.92 -3.18 -11.22
CA ASN A 15 -3.76 -1.75 -11.38
C ASN A 15 -4.91 -1.22 -12.22
N ASP A 16 -5.57 -0.19 -11.74
CA ASP A 16 -6.63 0.52 -12.45
C ASP A 16 -6.03 1.45 -13.54
N ASN A 17 -6.82 2.31 -14.17
CA ASN A 17 -6.35 3.13 -15.30
C ASN A 17 -5.30 4.18 -14.88
N PHE A 18 -5.48 4.80 -13.69
CA PHE A 18 -4.67 5.90 -13.19
C PHE A 18 -3.95 5.55 -11.88
N ALA A 19 -4.59 4.78 -11.01
CA ALA A 19 -4.12 4.46 -9.66
C ALA A 19 -4.43 3.00 -9.30
N PRO A 20 -3.75 2.42 -8.29
CA PRO A 20 -4.06 1.08 -7.79
C PRO A 20 -5.48 0.94 -7.24
N ASN A 21 -6.07 2.03 -6.77
CA ASN A 21 -7.45 2.11 -6.30
C ASN A 21 -8.04 3.45 -6.73
N GLU A 22 -8.90 3.43 -7.73
CA GLU A 22 -9.54 4.62 -8.27
C GLU A 22 -11.05 4.52 -8.20
N ILE A 23 -11.69 5.67 -7.92
CA ILE A 23 -13.13 5.80 -7.81
C ILE A 23 -13.56 7.01 -8.62
N SER A 24 -14.21 6.75 -9.74
CA SER A 24 -14.72 7.78 -10.65
C SER A 24 -16.12 8.21 -10.25
N ILE A 25 -16.38 9.50 -10.19
CA ILE A 25 -17.69 10.08 -9.88
C ILE A 25 -18.16 10.87 -11.08
N LEU A 26 -19.36 10.59 -11.57
CA LEU A 26 -19.92 11.25 -12.75
C LEU A 26 -21.43 11.40 -12.67
N GLY A 27 -22.01 12.15 -13.61
CA GLY A 27 -23.45 12.28 -13.76
C GLY A 27 -24.04 13.59 -13.23
N THR A 28 -23.21 14.51 -12.74
CA THR A 28 -23.58 15.88 -12.38
C THR A 28 -22.49 16.87 -12.80
N ASN A 29 -22.57 18.14 -12.41
CA ASN A 29 -21.54 19.12 -12.75
C ASN A 29 -20.27 18.95 -11.88
N CYS A 30 -19.13 19.47 -12.37
CA CYS A 30 -17.81 19.28 -11.74
C CYS A 30 -17.74 19.89 -10.34
N ASN A 31 -18.45 21.01 -10.08
CA ASN A 31 -18.42 21.63 -8.75
C ASN A 31 -19.12 20.77 -7.70
N ILE A 32 -20.24 20.14 -8.04
CA ILE A 32 -20.93 19.21 -7.14
C ILE A 32 -20.02 17.99 -6.86
N ILE A 33 -19.35 17.44 -7.89
CA ILE A 33 -18.41 16.34 -7.71
C ILE A 33 -17.28 16.74 -6.77
N SER A 34 -16.63 17.88 -7.00
CA SER A 34 -15.51 18.33 -6.17
C SER A 34 -15.91 18.62 -4.73
N ASN A 35 -17.10 19.20 -4.51
CA ASN A 35 -17.63 19.42 -3.17
C ASN A 35 -17.92 18.11 -2.45
N LEU A 36 -18.60 17.16 -3.11
CA LEU A 36 -18.85 15.83 -2.55
C LEU A 36 -17.56 15.14 -2.15
N VAL A 37 -16.54 15.15 -3.03
CA VAL A 37 -15.22 14.57 -2.73
C VAL A 37 -14.61 15.25 -1.50
N SER A 38 -14.67 16.58 -1.42
CA SER A 38 -14.13 17.35 -0.28
C SER A 38 -14.80 16.96 1.04
N GLU A 39 -16.14 16.89 1.07
CA GLU A 39 -16.92 16.58 2.26
C GLU A 39 -16.73 15.12 2.71
N VAL A 40 -16.74 14.18 1.77
CA VAL A 40 -16.51 12.76 2.05
C VAL A 40 -15.07 12.54 2.51
N SER A 41 -14.08 13.22 1.93
CA SER A 41 -12.67 13.10 2.34
C SER A 41 -12.45 13.54 3.79
N GLN A 42 -13.20 14.52 4.30
CA GLN A 42 -13.13 14.92 5.72
C GLN A 42 -13.58 13.79 6.67
N LYS A 43 -14.54 12.97 6.23
CA LYS A 43 -15.02 11.80 7.00
C LYS A 43 -14.10 10.58 6.88
N LEU A 44 -13.21 10.58 5.91
CA LEU A 44 -12.23 9.53 5.63
C LEU A 44 -10.80 9.98 5.96
N SER A 45 -10.64 10.75 7.05
CA SER A 45 -9.38 11.39 7.47
C SER A 45 -8.22 10.42 7.72
N ASP A 46 -8.51 9.15 8.00
CA ASP A 46 -7.50 8.10 8.23
C ASP A 46 -6.81 7.64 6.94
N TYR A 47 -7.35 8.03 5.77
CA TYR A 47 -6.82 7.65 4.47
C TYR A 47 -6.09 8.79 3.79
N LYS A 48 -5.07 8.44 3.01
CA LYS A 48 -4.43 9.35 2.07
C LYS A 48 -5.21 9.35 0.76
N LEU A 49 -5.96 10.41 0.53
CA LEU A 49 -6.84 10.54 -0.63
C LEU A 49 -6.30 11.57 -1.62
N ALA A 50 -6.60 11.40 -2.90
CA ALA A 50 -6.34 12.38 -3.95
C ALA A 50 -7.58 12.59 -4.81
N TYR A 51 -7.68 13.77 -5.44
CA TYR A 51 -8.69 14.08 -6.43
C TYR A 51 -8.03 14.46 -7.76
N PHE A 52 -8.48 13.83 -8.83
CA PHE A 52 -7.97 14.02 -10.19
C PHE A 52 -9.06 14.55 -11.11
N ASP A 53 -8.82 15.73 -11.67
CA ASP A 53 -9.76 16.45 -12.53
C ASP A 53 -9.05 17.11 -13.72
N ALA A 54 -9.82 17.69 -14.65
CA ALA A 54 -9.33 18.52 -15.73
C ALA A 54 -9.69 19.99 -15.48
N SER A 55 -8.76 20.87 -15.82
CA SER A 55 -9.03 22.31 -15.81
C SER A 55 -9.90 22.72 -17.01
N HIS A 56 -10.88 23.57 -16.78
CA HIS A 56 -11.66 24.26 -17.83
C HIS A 56 -11.04 25.60 -18.26
N ALA A 57 -9.91 25.96 -17.70
CA ALA A 57 -9.20 27.17 -18.12
C ALA A 57 -8.77 27.06 -19.59
N LYS A 58 -9.12 28.08 -20.38
CA LYS A 58 -8.86 28.08 -21.83
C LYS A 58 -7.38 28.24 -22.19
N GLU A 59 -6.60 28.86 -21.32
CA GLU A 59 -5.17 29.07 -21.49
C GLU A 59 -4.48 28.88 -20.16
N VAL A 60 -3.51 27.96 -20.12
CA VAL A 60 -2.50 27.91 -19.10
C VAL A 60 -1.25 28.49 -19.74
N GLU A 61 -0.70 29.58 -19.20
CA GLU A 61 0.62 30.05 -19.64
C GLU A 61 1.58 28.88 -19.60
N GLU A 62 2.24 28.59 -20.73
CA GLU A 62 3.30 27.59 -20.78
C GLU A 62 4.47 28.09 -19.92
N ASN A 63 4.44 27.75 -18.66
CA ASN A 63 5.57 27.97 -17.79
C ASN A 63 6.75 27.14 -18.31
N ARG A 64 7.85 27.82 -18.69
CA ARG A 64 9.08 27.15 -19.09
C ARG A 64 9.84 26.53 -17.92
N VAL A 65 9.46 26.89 -16.70
CA VAL A 65 10.11 26.48 -15.46
C VAL A 65 9.09 25.75 -14.57
N SER A 66 9.47 24.60 -14.06
CA SER A 66 8.68 23.94 -13.02
C SER A 66 8.90 24.63 -11.69
N GLU A 67 7.83 24.92 -10.98
CA GLU A 67 7.84 25.65 -9.71
C GLU A 67 7.48 24.69 -8.57
N PHE A 68 8.23 24.78 -7.48
CA PHE A 68 7.98 24.07 -6.23
C PHE A 68 7.85 25.11 -5.12
N VAL A 69 6.62 25.28 -4.61
CA VAL A 69 6.34 26.26 -3.55
C VAL A 69 6.03 25.50 -2.26
N PHE A 70 6.87 25.72 -1.25
CA PHE A 70 6.71 25.15 0.09
C PHE A 70 6.03 26.18 1.00
N HIS A 71 4.85 25.86 1.49
CA HIS A 71 4.13 26.72 2.41
C HIS A 71 4.50 26.43 3.87
N HIS A 72 4.53 27.46 4.71
CA HIS A 72 4.92 27.35 6.13
C HIS A 72 4.09 26.34 6.94
N GLN A 73 2.88 26.01 6.47
CA GLN A 73 2.00 25.01 7.07
C GLN A 73 2.28 23.57 6.61
N GLY A 74 3.36 23.35 5.85
CA GLY A 74 3.79 22.03 5.38
C GLY A 74 3.18 21.60 4.05
N ASN A 75 2.34 22.42 3.42
CA ASN A 75 1.79 22.13 2.09
C ASN A 75 2.81 22.44 1.00
N VAL A 76 2.80 21.63 -0.06
CA VAL A 76 3.62 21.83 -1.27
C VAL A 76 2.71 22.02 -2.46
N GLN A 77 2.92 23.10 -3.20
CA GLN A 77 2.31 23.31 -4.51
C GLN A 77 3.37 23.05 -5.58
N ILE A 78 3.04 22.22 -6.57
CA ILE A 78 3.93 21.89 -7.68
C ILE A 78 3.26 22.26 -8.99
N THR A 79 3.88 23.15 -9.74
CA THR A 79 3.49 23.48 -11.10
C THR A 79 4.58 22.96 -12.04
N SER A 80 4.26 21.94 -12.82
CA SER A 80 5.22 21.29 -13.71
C SER A 80 5.10 21.84 -15.13
N SER A 81 6.24 22.21 -15.73
CA SER A 81 6.33 22.50 -17.15
C SER A 81 6.38 21.21 -17.98
N GLY A 82 5.73 21.21 -19.12
CA GLY A 82 5.79 20.10 -20.08
C GLY A 82 4.57 19.18 -20.08
N LYS A 83 4.65 18.14 -20.91
CA LYS A 83 3.54 17.20 -21.11
C LYS A 83 3.47 16.18 -19.99
N VAL A 84 2.23 15.86 -19.57
CA VAL A 84 1.97 14.81 -18.57
C VAL A 84 2.55 13.46 -19.02
N ASN A 85 3.39 12.88 -18.19
CA ASN A 85 3.85 11.51 -18.34
C ASN A 85 2.90 10.56 -17.58
N LYS A 86 2.11 9.79 -18.32
CA LYS A 86 1.12 8.87 -17.74
C LYS A 86 1.74 7.82 -16.81
N PHE A 87 2.97 7.41 -17.03
CA PHE A 87 3.64 6.44 -16.17
C PHE A 87 4.11 7.09 -14.87
N GLN A 88 4.64 8.31 -14.93
CA GLN A 88 4.99 9.09 -13.74
C GLN A 88 3.74 9.37 -12.90
N GLN A 89 2.64 9.78 -13.53
CA GLN A 89 1.37 10.02 -12.84
C GLN A 89 0.87 8.78 -12.07
N ARG A 90 1.02 7.58 -12.63
CA ARG A 90 0.67 6.34 -11.93
C ARG A 90 1.54 6.09 -10.69
N LEU A 91 2.83 6.42 -10.74
CA LEU A 91 3.71 6.33 -9.59
C LEU A 91 3.32 7.36 -8.52
N ASP A 92 2.97 8.57 -8.94
CA ASP A 92 2.54 9.64 -8.04
C ASP A 92 1.21 9.27 -7.33
N PHE A 93 0.31 8.62 -8.03
CA PHE A 93 -0.97 8.17 -7.47
C PHE A 93 -0.89 6.88 -6.65
N ALA A 94 0.15 6.06 -6.84
CA ALA A 94 0.33 4.82 -6.09
C ALA A 94 0.57 5.00 -4.57
N LYS A 95 0.88 6.23 -4.14
CA LYS A 95 1.07 6.57 -2.72
C LYS A 95 -0.24 6.83 -1.96
N TYR A 96 -1.36 7.00 -2.68
CA TYR A 96 -2.68 7.26 -2.09
C TYR A 96 -3.47 5.96 -1.91
N ASP A 97 -4.32 5.93 -0.90
CA ASP A 97 -5.18 4.78 -0.60
C ASP A 97 -6.36 4.70 -1.57
N ALA A 98 -6.84 5.86 -2.03
CA ALA A 98 -7.74 5.97 -3.16
C ALA A 98 -7.56 7.30 -3.90
N VAL A 99 -7.84 7.27 -5.19
CA VAL A 99 -7.87 8.46 -6.05
C VAL A 99 -9.29 8.66 -6.57
N PHE A 100 -9.94 9.73 -6.15
CA PHE A 100 -11.20 10.15 -6.74
C PHE A 100 -10.94 10.78 -8.10
N ILE A 101 -11.76 10.45 -9.07
CA ILE A 101 -11.62 10.92 -10.46
C ILE A 101 -12.91 11.62 -10.88
N ASN A 102 -12.79 12.80 -11.47
CA ASN A 102 -13.93 13.39 -12.16
C ASN A 102 -14.26 12.59 -13.43
N GLY A 103 -15.28 11.74 -13.33
CA GLY A 103 -15.72 10.85 -14.40
C GLY A 103 -16.32 11.54 -15.62
N ASN A 104 -16.56 12.85 -15.53
CA ASN A 104 -16.96 13.65 -16.69
C ASN A 104 -15.79 13.88 -17.66
N HIS A 105 -14.55 13.75 -17.19
CA HIS A 105 -13.33 13.99 -17.97
C HIS A 105 -12.50 12.74 -18.20
N TYR A 106 -12.49 11.82 -17.23
CA TYR A 106 -11.65 10.63 -17.26
C TYR A 106 -12.44 9.39 -16.85
N GLN A 107 -12.21 8.28 -17.52
CA GLN A 107 -12.84 7.01 -17.21
C GLN A 107 -12.03 6.28 -16.11
N GLY A 108 -12.60 6.15 -14.91
CA GLY A 108 -12.07 5.29 -13.85
C GLY A 108 -12.76 3.92 -13.84
N THR A 109 -12.12 2.95 -13.21
CA THR A 109 -12.59 1.55 -13.19
C THR A 109 -13.76 1.29 -12.25
N LYS A 110 -13.75 1.88 -11.03
CA LYS A 110 -14.90 1.88 -10.12
C LYS A 110 -15.68 3.17 -10.32
N GLN A 111 -17.00 3.10 -10.37
CA GLN A 111 -17.83 4.26 -10.74
C GLN A 111 -18.93 4.50 -9.71
N ILE A 112 -19.10 5.75 -9.32
CA ILE A 112 -20.23 6.26 -8.57
C ILE A 112 -21.04 7.14 -9.53
N LEU A 113 -22.29 6.77 -9.74
CA LEU A 113 -23.19 7.51 -10.66
C LEU A 113 -24.09 8.43 -9.85
N ILE A 114 -24.06 9.73 -10.17
CA ILE A 114 -25.00 10.70 -9.62
C ILE A 114 -26.15 10.90 -10.61
N LEU A 115 -27.37 10.72 -10.15
CA LEU A 115 -28.58 10.99 -10.92
C LEU A 115 -28.95 12.47 -10.74
N ASP A 116 -28.61 13.24 -11.76
CA ASP A 116 -28.94 14.66 -11.92
C ASP A 116 -29.78 14.82 -13.19
N PRO A 117 -31.08 15.15 -13.09
CA PRO A 117 -31.94 15.27 -14.26
C PRO A 117 -31.41 16.23 -15.33
N GLU A 118 -30.68 17.27 -14.93
CA GLU A 118 -30.09 18.25 -15.87
C GLU A 118 -28.92 17.65 -16.67
N LYS A 119 -28.39 16.51 -16.24
CA LYS A 119 -27.22 15.85 -16.85
C LYS A 119 -27.54 14.51 -17.53
N GLU A 120 -28.82 14.15 -17.65
CA GLU A 120 -29.26 12.91 -18.31
C GLU A 120 -28.61 12.70 -19.68
N ALA A 121 -28.66 13.67 -20.57
CA ALA A 121 -28.03 13.61 -21.89
C ALA A 121 -26.50 13.44 -21.83
N SER A 122 -25.86 13.96 -20.78
CA SER A 122 -24.41 13.79 -20.56
C SER A 122 -24.06 12.37 -20.13
N VAL A 123 -24.90 11.76 -19.28
CA VAL A 123 -24.75 10.37 -18.84
C VAL A 123 -24.99 9.43 -20.02
N LEU A 124 -26.03 9.68 -20.84
CA LEU A 124 -26.33 8.89 -22.04
C LEU A 124 -25.13 8.85 -23.00
N LYS A 125 -24.45 9.97 -23.25
CA LYS A 125 -23.24 10.03 -24.08
C LYS A 125 -22.09 9.17 -23.55
N ARG A 126 -22.07 8.88 -22.24
CA ARG A 126 -21.05 8.08 -21.55
C ARG A 126 -21.51 6.68 -21.18
N LEU A 127 -22.69 6.27 -21.64
CA LEU A 127 -23.29 4.99 -21.28
C LEU A 127 -22.34 3.79 -21.53
N ALA A 128 -21.57 3.84 -22.62
CA ALA A 128 -20.58 2.80 -22.96
C ALA A 128 -19.39 2.74 -21.99
N GLN A 129 -19.17 3.79 -21.18
CA GLN A 129 -18.08 3.88 -20.20
C GLN A 129 -18.50 3.41 -18.80
N LEU A 130 -19.81 3.21 -18.58
CA LEU A 130 -20.36 2.75 -17.31
C LEU A 130 -20.27 1.22 -17.22
N GLU A 131 -19.13 0.68 -16.81
CA GLU A 131 -18.90 -0.76 -16.78
C GLU A 131 -18.98 -1.34 -15.35
N ASN A 132 -18.68 -0.54 -14.34
CA ASN A 132 -18.55 -1.02 -12.96
C ASN A 132 -19.11 0.00 -11.94
N ILE A 133 -20.42 0.23 -12.02
CA ILE A 133 -21.13 1.10 -11.08
C ILE A 133 -21.15 0.42 -9.71
N GLN A 134 -20.58 1.07 -8.69
CA GLN A 134 -20.56 0.57 -7.32
C GLN A 134 -21.88 0.88 -6.62
N PHE A 135 -22.28 2.13 -6.64
CA PHE A 135 -23.54 2.60 -6.09
C PHE A 135 -24.00 3.86 -6.82
N VAL A 136 -25.21 4.29 -6.50
CA VAL A 136 -25.87 5.43 -7.11
C VAL A 136 -26.15 6.50 -6.07
N ILE A 137 -26.03 7.76 -6.44
CA ILE A 137 -26.40 8.91 -5.63
C ILE A 137 -27.50 9.68 -6.35
N LYS A 138 -28.58 9.97 -5.68
CA LYS A 138 -29.60 10.91 -6.16
C LYS A 138 -29.24 12.33 -5.71
N LEU A 139 -29.22 13.27 -6.65
CA LEU A 139 -28.94 14.68 -6.35
C LEU A 139 -29.99 15.28 -5.41
N ASN A 140 -31.25 14.83 -5.57
CA ASN A 140 -32.38 15.19 -4.71
C ASN A 140 -33.39 14.03 -4.65
N LYS A 141 -34.42 14.14 -3.82
CA LYS A 141 -35.44 13.08 -3.63
C LYS A 141 -36.25 12.78 -4.89
N ASP A 142 -36.40 13.76 -5.78
CA ASP A 142 -37.21 13.68 -6.98
C ASP A 142 -36.41 13.11 -8.19
N ALA A 143 -35.09 12.92 -8.04
CA ALA A 143 -34.27 12.34 -9.10
C ALA A 143 -34.68 10.88 -9.33
N GLU A 144 -35.00 10.56 -10.58
CA GLU A 144 -35.39 9.22 -11.05
C GLU A 144 -34.24 8.55 -11.78
N TYR A 145 -34.30 7.21 -11.88
CA TYR A 145 -33.40 6.47 -12.75
C TYR A 145 -33.74 6.76 -14.23
N PHE A 146 -32.72 7.06 -15.03
CA PHE A 146 -32.90 7.28 -16.45
C PHE A 146 -33.28 5.97 -17.15
N SER A 147 -34.27 5.97 -18.05
CA SER A 147 -34.81 4.78 -18.71
C SER A 147 -33.71 3.95 -19.39
N PHE A 148 -32.76 4.58 -20.07
CA PHE A 148 -31.65 3.91 -20.74
C PHE A 148 -30.67 3.21 -19.77
N LEU A 149 -30.60 3.65 -18.51
CA LEU A 149 -29.79 2.95 -17.49
C LEU A 149 -30.48 1.63 -17.09
N GLU A 150 -31.79 1.64 -16.92
CA GLU A 150 -32.56 0.44 -16.60
C GLU A 150 -32.51 -0.58 -17.74
N GLU A 151 -32.59 -0.11 -18.97
CA GLU A 151 -32.43 -0.97 -20.15
C GLU A 151 -31.03 -1.61 -20.26
N ARG A 152 -29.98 -0.81 -20.02
CA ARG A 152 -28.58 -1.26 -20.12
C ARG A 152 -28.14 -2.09 -18.93
N TYR A 153 -28.61 -1.73 -17.73
CA TYR A 153 -28.26 -2.32 -16.44
C TYR A 153 -29.51 -2.69 -15.65
N PRO A 154 -30.19 -3.81 -15.98
CA PRO A 154 -31.48 -4.19 -15.36
C PRO A 154 -31.43 -4.27 -13.82
N GLN A 155 -30.22 -4.50 -13.26
CA GLN A 155 -30.02 -4.58 -11.82
C GLN A 155 -29.58 -3.27 -11.18
N ILE A 156 -29.59 -2.13 -11.89
CA ILE A 156 -29.09 -0.87 -11.34
C ILE A 156 -29.86 -0.45 -10.07
N LYS A 157 -31.16 -0.72 -10.04
CA LYS A 157 -32.02 -0.42 -8.87
C LYS A 157 -31.74 -1.30 -7.64
N SER A 158 -31.07 -2.44 -7.80
CA SER A 158 -30.64 -3.28 -6.69
C SER A 158 -29.34 -2.81 -6.04
N LYS A 159 -28.63 -1.88 -6.68
CA LYS A 159 -27.44 -1.28 -6.09
C LYS A 159 -27.83 -0.32 -4.96
N ALA A 160 -26.93 -0.14 -3.98
CA ALA A 160 -27.12 0.86 -2.94
C ALA A 160 -27.36 2.23 -3.58
N CYS A 161 -28.32 2.98 -3.01
CA CYS A 161 -28.71 4.29 -3.50
C CYS A 161 -28.84 5.24 -2.32
N TYR A 162 -28.15 6.37 -2.39
CA TYR A 162 -28.09 7.40 -1.35
C TYR A 162 -28.58 8.73 -1.87
N LEU A 163 -29.05 9.62 -0.98
CA LEU A 163 -29.14 11.03 -1.30
C LEU A 163 -27.75 11.67 -1.20
N ILE A 164 -27.50 12.76 -1.91
CA ILE A 164 -26.20 13.44 -1.90
C ILE A 164 -25.84 13.94 -0.50
N ASP A 165 -26.83 14.25 0.33
CA ASP A 165 -26.64 14.71 1.71
C ASP A 165 -26.40 13.54 2.70
N ASP A 166 -26.55 12.28 2.28
CA ASP A 166 -26.28 11.10 3.10
C ASP A 166 -24.75 10.83 3.23
N LEU A 167 -23.98 11.85 3.56
CA LEU A 167 -22.52 11.85 3.53
C LEU A 167 -21.89 10.71 4.37
N ASP A 168 -22.48 10.39 5.53
CA ASP A 168 -21.96 9.31 6.40
C ASP A 168 -22.08 7.95 5.73
N LYS A 169 -23.22 7.66 5.09
CA LYS A 169 -23.44 6.38 4.38
C LYS A 169 -22.59 6.29 3.12
N ILE A 170 -22.41 7.40 2.42
CA ILE A 170 -21.54 7.47 1.23
C ILE A 170 -20.09 7.23 1.66
N ALA A 171 -19.62 7.88 2.73
CA ALA A 171 -18.28 7.69 3.25
C ALA A 171 -18.05 6.25 3.73
N GLU A 172 -19.00 5.65 4.43
CA GLU A 172 -18.92 4.23 4.86
C GLU A 172 -18.83 3.28 3.66
N HIS A 173 -19.63 3.51 2.60
CA HIS A 173 -19.53 2.68 1.39
C HIS A 173 -18.15 2.82 0.72
N ILE A 174 -17.65 4.05 0.61
CA ILE A 174 -16.32 4.32 0.05
C ILE A 174 -15.22 3.71 0.94
N HIS A 175 -15.34 3.79 2.26
CA HIS A 175 -14.48 3.08 3.20
C HIS A 175 -14.38 1.59 2.85
N ASN A 176 -15.52 0.92 2.67
CA ASN A 176 -15.54 -0.50 2.32
C ASN A 176 -14.85 -0.78 0.98
N LEU A 177 -15.05 0.09 -0.05
CA LEU A 177 -14.35 -0.02 -1.33
C LEU A 177 -12.84 0.15 -1.21
N ILE A 178 -12.36 0.96 -0.25
CA ILE A 178 -10.93 1.10 0.05
C ILE A 178 -10.43 -0.15 0.77
N GLN A 179 -11.17 -0.65 1.76
CA GLN A 179 -10.81 -1.84 2.52
C GLN A 179 -10.65 -3.10 1.65
N GLU A 180 -11.48 -3.25 0.61
CA GLU A 180 -11.37 -4.35 -0.36
C GLU A 180 -10.04 -4.38 -1.13
N LYS A 181 -9.34 -3.26 -1.20
CA LYS A 181 -8.06 -3.11 -1.91
C LYS A 181 -6.84 -3.19 -0.98
N ILE A 182 -7.04 -3.35 0.33
CA ILE A 182 -5.93 -3.53 1.26
C ILE A 182 -5.17 -4.81 0.91
N ALA A 183 -3.87 -4.68 0.77
CA ALA A 183 -2.98 -5.77 0.40
C ALA A 183 -2.98 -6.88 1.46
N PRO A 184 -3.00 -8.17 1.08
CA PRO A 184 -2.78 -9.26 2.02
C PRO A 184 -1.35 -9.19 2.59
N VAL A 185 -1.20 -9.58 3.86
CA VAL A 185 0.12 -9.66 4.49
C VAL A 185 0.70 -11.05 4.25
N LYS A 186 1.98 -11.08 3.84
CA LYS A 186 2.81 -12.27 3.75
C LYS A 186 4.00 -12.17 4.68
N GLY A 187 4.50 -13.30 5.17
CA GLY A 187 5.67 -13.37 6.02
C GLY A 187 6.97 -13.47 5.21
N LEU A 188 8.01 -12.77 5.65
CA LEU A 188 9.35 -12.86 5.11
C LEU A 188 10.38 -13.05 6.23
N VAL A 189 10.88 -14.26 6.41
CA VAL A 189 11.97 -14.56 7.35
C VAL A 189 13.31 -14.34 6.67
N LEU A 190 14.13 -13.47 7.21
CA LEU A 190 15.46 -13.17 6.69
C LEU A 190 16.46 -14.24 7.11
N VAL A 191 16.77 -15.16 6.21
CA VAL A 191 17.73 -16.25 6.44
C VAL A 191 19.02 -15.92 5.71
N GLY A 192 20.04 -15.62 6.46
CA GLY A 192 21.35 -15.34 5.90
C GLY A 192 21.87 -13.97 6.26
N GLY A 193 23.14 -13.88 6.37
CA GLY A 193 23.94 -12.72 6.71
C GLY A 193 25.36 -13.20 6.93
N LYS A 194 26.33 -12.37 6.59
CA LYS A 194 27.73 -12.66 6.93
C LYS A 194 27.88 -12.56 8.45
N SER A 195 27.51 -13.63 9.17
CA SER A 195 27.59 -13.73 10.65
C SER A 195 29.05 -13.76 11.14
N THR A 196 29.85 -12.82 10.66
CA THR A 196 31.31 -12.77 10.92
C THR A 196 31.64 -12.64 12.41
N ARG A 197 30.76 -12.05 13.20
CA ARG A 197 30.96 -11.88 14.65
C ARG A 197 30.57 -13.10 15.49
N MET A 198 29.66 -13.93 14.99
CA MET A 198 29.19 -15.13 15.67
C MET A 198 29.99 -16.38 15.31
N GLY A 199 30.78 -16.35 14.20
CA GLY A 199 31.46 -17.54 13.67
C GLY A 199 30.51 -18.66 13.18
N GLN A 200 29.19 -18.47 13.33
CA GLN A 200 28.15 -19.41 12.94
C GLN A 200 26.98 -18.68 12.28
N ASP A 201 26.27 -19.38 11.44
CA ASP A 201 25.05 -18.90 10.79
C ASP A 201 23.92 -18.72 11.83
N LYS A 202 23.51 -17.48 12.09
CA LYS A 202 22.48 -17.14 13.08
C LYS A 202 21.15 -17.85 12.84
N SER A 203 20.79 -18.11 11.61
CA SER A 203 19.54 -18.80 11.26
C SER A 203 19.49 -20.25 11.73
N LYS A 204 20.66 -20.86 12.00
CA LYS A 204 20.81 -22.23 12.49
C LYS A 204 20.93 -22.33 14.02
N LEU A 205 21.04 -21.20 14.73
CA LEU A 205 21.10 -21.19 16.19
C LEU A 205 19.85 -21.84 16.78
N ASN A 206 20.04 -22.63 17.83
CA ASN A 206 18.97 -23.41 18.44
C ASN A 206 18.72 -22.92 19.86
N TYR A 207 17.62 -22.16 20.05
CA TYR A 207 17.17 -21.69 21.37
C TYR A 207 16.08 -22.59 21.99
N PHE A 208 15.22 -23.16 21.13
CA PHE A 208 13.99 -23.88 21.54
C PHE A 208 13.98 -25.36 21.11
N GLY A 209 15.14 -25.93 20.80
CA GLY A 209 15.21 -27.31 20.23
C GLY A 209 15.10 -27.39 18.72
N LYS A 210 14.89 -26.23 18.04
CA LYS A 210 14.78 -26.06 16.59
C LYS A 210 15.65 -24.91 16.11
N PRO A 211 16.08 -24.88 14.83
CA PRO A 211 16.76 -23.73 14.24
C PRO A 211 15.90 -22.45 14.33
N GLN A 212 16.53 -21.33 14.64
CA GLN A 212 15.82 -20.03 14.85
C GLN A 212 15.01 -19.61 13.61
N LYS A 213 15.46 -19.94 12.40
CA LYS A 213 14.70 -19.67 11.18
C LYS A 213 13.33 -20.36 11.17
N GLU A 214 13.25 -21.59 11.72
CA GLU A 214 12.01 -22.36 11.79
C GLU A 214 11.07 -21.76 12.83
N ILE A 215 11.60 -21.34 13.98
CA ILE A 215 10.83 -20.63 15.01
C ILE A 215 10.26 -19.33 14.44
N ALA A 216 11.10 -18.51 13.78
CA ALA A 216 10.65 -17.25 13.17
C ALA A 216 9.56 -17.46 12.10
N LYS A 217 9.64 -18.58 11.36
CA LYS A 217 8.59 -18.94 10.41
C LYS A 217 7.31 -19.39 11.10
N GLU A 218 7.41 -20.26 12.10
CA GLU A 218 6.26 -20.78 12.87
C GLU A 218 5.47 -19.62 13.50
N VAL A 219 6.14 -18.64 14.12
CA VAL A 219 5.49 -17.48 14.74
C VAL A 219 4.68 -16.66 13.71
N LEU A 220 5.18 -16.51 12.48
CA LEU A 220 4.43 -15.86 11.41
C LEU A 220 3.29 -16.74 10.88
N GLU A 221 3.52 -18.05 10.71
CA GLU A 221 2.51 -19.01 10.23
C GLU A 221 1.37 -19.23 11.25
N ASN A 222 1.65 -19.15 12.56
CA ASN A 222 0.64 -19.17 13.63
C ASN A 222 -0.35 -18.00 13.46
N SER A 223 0.11 -16.88 12.92
CA SER A 223 -0.71 -15.72 12.56
C SER A 223 -1.38 -15.87 11.18
N LYS A 224 -1.38 -17.08 10.59
CA LYS A 224 -1.96 -17.41 9.27
C LYS A 224 -1.33 -16.65 8.09
N LEU A 225 -0.07 -16.24 8.22
CA LEU A 225 0.65 -15.61 7.13
C LEU A 225 1.29 -16.66 6.23
N GLU A 226 1.10 -16.54 4.93
CA GLU A 226 1.89 -17.28 3.93
C GLU A 226 3.34 -16.82 4.03
N THR A 227 4.25 -17.66 4.54
CA THR A 227 5.59 -17.26 4.95
C THR A 227 6.67 -17.85 4.06
N TYR A 228 7.64 -17.02 3.71
CA TYR A 228 8.76 -17.31 2.85
C TYR A 228 10.09 -17.06 3.57
N TYR A 229 11.11 -17.82 3.19
CA TYR A 229 12.50 -17.55 3.55
C TYR A 229 13.15 -16.68 2.47
N ALA A 230 13.79 -15.59 2.86
CA ALA A 230 14.69 -14.85 1.98
C ALA A 230 16.06 -15.54 1.99
N VAL A 231 16.53 -16.02 0.83
CA VAL A 231 17.77 -16.79 0.67
C VAL A 231 18.72 -16.14 -0.32
N GLN A 232 20.03 -16.28 -0.08
CA GLN A 232 21.04 -15.69 -0.96
C GLN A 232 21.30 -16.53 -2.22
N ASN A 233 21.08 -17.83 -2.16
CA ASN A 233 21.31 -18.74 -3.27
C ASN A 233 19.99 -19.25 -3.82
N ALA A 234 19.92 -19.43 -5.14
CA ALA A 234 18.75 -19.99 -5.78
C ALA A 234 18.43 -21.39 -5.24
N SER A 235 17.17 -21.65 -5.01
CA SER A 235 16.62 -22.91 -4.54
C SER A 235 15.41 -23.28 -5.39
N GLU A 236 15.08 -24.55 -5.46
CA GLU A 236 13.86 -25.05 -6.12
C GLU A 236 12.63 -24.97 -5.19
N SER A 237 12.82 -24.58 -3.93
CA SER A 237 11.74 -24.48 -2.95
C SER A 237 10.79 -23.33 -3.27
N LYS A 238 9.49 -23.64 -3.34
CA LYS A 238 8.43 -22.63 -3.54
C LYS A 238 8.27 -21.68 -2.35
N GLN A 239 8.77 -22.05 -1.18
CA GLN A 239 8.72 -21.25 0.04
C GLN A 239 9.97 -20.39 0.26
N GLU A 240 10.80 -20.27 -0.75
CA GLU A 240 12.00 -19.44 -0.72
C GLU A 240 11.94 -18.34 -1.78
N ILE A 241 12.43 -17.17 -1.40
CA ILE A 241 12.61 -16.03 -2.27
C ILE A 241 14.11 -15.79 -2.40
N PHE A 242 14.59 -16.00 -3.61
CA PHE A 242 15.99 -15.73 -3.93
C PHE A 242 16.25 -14.22 -3.99
N ASP A 243 17.33 -13.78 -3.36
CA ASP A 243 17.73 -12.38 -3.36
C ASP A 243 18.24 -11.96 -4.74
N THR A 244 17.44 -11.15 -5.43
CA THR A 244 17.75 -10.60 -6.76
C THR A 244 18.44 -9.24 -6.69
N PHE A 245 18.41 -8.59 -5.53
CA PHE A 245 19.12 -7.35 -5.21
C PHE A 245 20.40 -7.67 -4.44
N LEU A 246 21.40 -8.20 -5.16
CA LEU A 246 22.59 -8.81 -4.58
C LEU A 246 23.42 -7.83 -3.74
N ASN A 247 24.00 -8.36 -2.66
CA ASN A 247 24.92 -7.64 -1.76
C ASN A 247 24.33 -6.43 -1.01
N LEU A 248 23.00 -6.29 -0.96
CA LEU A 248 22.32 -5.22 -0.22
C LEU A 248 21.79 -5.71 1.14
N GLY A 249 22.05 -6.97 1.52
CA GLY A 249 21.62 -7.53 2.80
C GLY A 249 20.10 -7.51 2.99
N PRO A 250 19.59 -7.16 4.20
CA PRO A 250 18.15 -7.12 4.45
C PRO A 250 17.36 -6.23 3.50
N PHE A 251 17.97 -5.13 3.03
CA PHE A 251 17.33 -4.24 2.06
C PHE A 251 17.07 -4.97 0.73
N GLY A 252 18.06 -5.73 0.24
CA GLY A 252 17.94 -6.52 -0.99
C GLY A 252 16.86 -7.59 -0.85
N ALA A 253 16.81 -8.29 0.28
CA ALA A 253 15.80 -9.29 0.56
C ALA A 253 14.37 -8.72 0.54
N ILE A 254 14.15 -7.56 1.14
CA ILE A 254 12.84 -6.86 1.13
C ILE A 254 12.47 -6.48 -0.31
N CYS A 255 13.40 -5.89 -1.08
CA CYS A 255 13.16 -5.55 -2.48
C CYS A 255 12.85 -6.79 -3.33
N SER A 256 13.52 -7.92 -3.09
CA SER A 256 13.30 -9.17 -3.79
C SER A 256 11.93 -9.78 -3.49
N ALA A 257 11.46 -9.65 -2.24
CA ALA A 257 10.11 -10.05 -1.85
C ALA A 257 9.05 -9.22 -2.61
N PHE A 258 9.20 -7.91 -2.67
CA PHE A 258 8.31 -7.06 -3.46
C PHE A 258 8.41 -7.33 -4.97
N GLN A 259 9.58 -7.68 -5.50
CA GLN A 259 9.70 -8.07 -6.90
C GLN A 259 8.92 -9.36 -7.19
N LYS A 260 8.91 -10.30 -6.25
CA LYS A 260 8.12 -11.54 -6.31
C LYS A 260 6.61 -11.26 -6.29
N ASP A 261 6.17 -10.48 -5.31
CA ASP A 261 4.76 -10.07 -5.18
C ASP A 261 4.64 -8.59 -4.74
N PRO A 262 4.55 -7.69 -5.71
CA PRO A 262 4.48 -6.26 -5.44
C PRO A 262 3.11 -5.79 -4.93
N ASN A 263 2.12 -6.67 -4.88
CA ASN A 263 0.77 -6.37 -4.40
C ASN A 263 0.52 -6.89 -2.98
N ALA A 264 1.46 -7.62 -2.39
CA ALA A 264 1.41 -8.03 -0.99
C ALA A 264 2.09 -7.00 -0.08
N ALA A 265 1.63 -6.88 1.16
CA ALA A 265 2.42 -6.32 2.24
C ALA A 265 3.33 -7.43 2.82
N TRP A 266 4.53 -7.06 3.26
CA TRP A 266 5.51 -8.04 3.74
C TRP A 266 5.81 -7.81 5.22
N PHE A 267 5.46 -8.79 6.07
CA PHE A 267 5.90 -8.83 7.45
C PHE A 267 7.33 -9.41 7.48
N VAL A 268 8.29 -8.55 7.65
CA VAL A 268 9.71 -8.90 7.70
C VAL A 268 10.10 -9.26 9.12
N LEU A 269 10.74 -10.42 9.29
CA LEU A 269 11.24 -10.89 10.58
C LEU A 269 12.68 -11.41 10.43
N ALA A 270 13.59 -10.82 11.22
CA ALA A 270 14.98 -11.28 11.31
C ALA A 270 15.10 -12.49 12.22
N THR A 271 16.18 -13.28 12.03
CA THR A 271 16.47 -14.47 12.86
C THR A 271 17.40 -14.19 14.03
N ASP A 272 17.71 -12.93 14.35
CA ASP A 272 18.54 -12.56 15.48
C ASP A 272 17.78 -11.98 16.68
N VAL A 273 16.45 -12.11 16.67
CA VAL A 273 15.51 -11.63 17.69
C VAL A 273 14.71 -12.80 18.30
N PRO A 274 15.33 -13.68 19.12
CA PRO A 274 14.70 -14.92 19.57
C PRO A 274 13.54 -14.73 20.57
N PHE A 275 13.33 -13.52 21.10
CA PHE A 275 12.26 -13.21 22.03
C PHE A 275 10.98 -12.70 21.36
N VAL A 276 10.99 -12.51 20.04
CA VAL A 276 9.78 -12.20 19.29
C VAL A 276 8.87 -13.45 19.27
N ASN A 277 7.70 -13.29 19.80
CA ASN A 277 6.70 -14.34 19.96
C ASN A 277 5.39 -14.01 19.23
N ASP A 278 4.40 -14.92 19.34
CA ASP A 278 3.09 -14.74 18.71
C ASP A 278 2.39 -13.46 19.16
N GLU A 279 2.53 -13.04 20.42
CA GLU A 279 1.90 -11.83 20.96
C GLU A 279 2.42 -10.58 20.25
N ILE A 280 3.73 -10.50 20.02
CA ILE A 280 4.37 -9.39 19.31
C ILE A 280 3.91 -9.35 17.85
N ILE A 281 3.82 -10.50 17.17
CA ILE A 281 3.33 -10.57 15.79
C ILE A 281 1.88 -10.09 15.72
N GLN A 282 1.01 -10.58 16.62
CA GLN A 282 -0.39 -10.17 16.70
C GLN A 282 -0.53 -8.68 17.02
N LEU A 283 0.32 -8.13 17.89
CA LEU A 283 0.33 -6.71 18.22
C LEU A 283 0.63 -5.85 16.98
N VAL A 284 1.64 -6.21 16.20
CA VAL A 284 1.99 -5.49 14.96
C VAL A 284 0.88 -5.60 13.92
N LEU A 285 0.30 -6.80 13.74
CA LEU A 285 -0.83 -7.02 12.83
C LEU A 285 -2.07 -6.20 13.23
N LYS A 286 -2.36 -6.14 14.52
CA LYS A 286 -3.49 -5.36 15.06
C LYS A 286 -3.34 -3.85 14.82
N HIS A 287 -2.11 -3.34 14.91
CA HIS A 287 -1.82 -1.93 14.71
C HIS A 287 -1.37 -1.61 13.28
N ARG A 288 -1.50 -2.57 12.35
CA ARG A 288 -1.17 -2.35 10.95
C ARG A 288 -1.93 -1.16 10.39
N ASN A 289 -1.19 -0.23 9.78
CA ASN A 289 -1.76 0.93 9.10
C ASN A 289 -1.40 0.94 7.60
N PRO A 290 -2.28 0.44 6.71
CA PRO A 290 -2.02 0.38 5.28
C PRO A 290 -1.85 1.73 4.59
N SER A 291 -2.29 2.83 5.23
CA SER A 291 -2.12 4.19 4.73
C SER A 291 -0.69 4.70 4.89
N LYS A 292 0.10 4.07 5.76
CA LYS A 292 1.52 4.34 5.99
C LYS A 292 2.42 3.55 5.03
N VAL A 293 3.71 3.85 5.05
CA VAL A 293 4.73 3.10 4.29
C VAL A 293 5.01 1.75 4.93
N ALA A 294 5.00 1.73 6.25
CA ALA A 294 5.20 0.53 7.06
C ALA A 294 4.55 0.69 8.43
N THR A 295 4.32 -0.45 9.11
CA THR A 295 4.07 -0.54 10.54
C THR A 295 5.25 -1.23 11.19
N ALA A 296 5.97 -0.57 12.08
CA ALA A 296 7.21 -1.07 12.66
C ALA A 296 7.23 -0.96 14.18
N ILE A 297 7.93 -1.89 14.84
CA ILE A 297 8.14 -1.85 16.30
C ILE A 297 9.23 -0.86 16.66
N LYS A 298 9.10 -0.27 17.85
CA LYS A 298 10.14 0.50 18.51
C LYS A 298 10.20 0.11 19.98
N GLY A 299 11.38 -0.20 20.48
CA GLY A 299 11.59 -0.37 21.92
C GLY A 299 11.38 0.94 22.67
N LYS A 300 10.78 0.89 23.88
CA LYS A 300 10.47 2.07 24.68
C LYS A 300 11.69 2.96 24.96
N SER A 301 12.88 2.34 25.12
CA SER A 301 14.13 3.09 25.34
C SER A 301 14.88 3.41 24.05
N LYS A 302 14.42 2.92 22.89
CA LYS A 302 15.12 3.08 21.61
C LYS A 302 14.71 4.37 20.92
N GLU A 303 15.66 4.98 20.25
CA GLU A 303 15.42 6.18 19.44
C GLU A 303 14.71 5.84 18.13
N PHE A 304 15.08 4.70 17.50
CA PHE A 304 14.63 4.33 16.15
C PHE A 304 13.87 3.02 16.15
N VAL A 305 13.02 2.86 15.13
CA VAL A 305 12.26 1.63 14.87
C VAL A 305 13.17 0.47 14.45
N GLU A 306 12.68 -0.75 14.69
CA GLU A 306 13.33 -1.99 14.23
C GLU A 306 12.84 -2.34 12.82
N PRO A 307 13.67 -2.14 11.80
CA PRO A 307 13.23 -2.30 10.41
C PRO A 307 13.01 -3.76 10.01
N LEU A 308 13.49 -4.69 10.83
CA LEU A 308 13.42 -6.14 10.56
C LEU A 308 12.42 -6.85 11.46
N ILE A 309 11.52 -6.09 12.11
CA ILE A 309 10.31 -6.54 12.77
C ILE A 309 9.22 -5.53 12.37
N ALA A 310 8.80 -5.60 11.10
CA ALA A 310 7.92 -4.57 10.53
C ALA A 310 7.12 -5.13 9.35
N ILE A 311 5.91 -4.58 9.16
CA ILE A 311 5.11 -4.79 7.95
C ILE A 311 5.42 -3.65 6.99
N TYR A 312 5.93 -3.98 5.81
CA TYR A 312 6.13 -3.04 4.71
C TYR A 312 4.95 -3.11 3.76
N GLU A 313 4.27 -1.99 3.52
CA GLU A 313 3.13 -1.93 2.61
C GLU A 313 3.59 -1.88 1.13
N PRO A 314 2.74 -2.22 0.14
CA PRO A 314 3.12 -2.21 -1.28
C PRO A 314 3.74 -0.89 -1.75
N LYS A 315 3.28 0.25 -1.21
CA LYS A 315 3.84 1.58 -1.51
C LYS A 315 5.30 1.74 -1.08
N ALA A 316 5.78 0.94 -0.12
CA ALA A 316 7.18 0.94 0.31
C ALA A 316 8.13 0.53 -0.81
N TYR A 317 7.69 -0.32 -1.76
CA TYR A 317 8.59 -0.80 -2.81
C TYR A 317 9.13 0.34 -3.67
N SER A 318 8.28 1.23 -4.15
CA SER A 318 8.72 2.39 -4.94
C SER A 318 9.64 3.31 -4.15
N ILE A 319 9.40 3.47 -2.84
CA ILE A 319 10.22 4.29 -1.94
C ILE A 319 11.60 3.65 -1.76
N LEU A 320 11.67 2.34 -1.47
CA LEU A 320 12.93 1.60 -1.38
C LEU A 320 13.77 1.78 -2.66
N LEU A 321 13.16 1.63 -3.84
CA LEU A 321 13.86 1.80 -5.11
C LEU A 321 14.36 3.24 -5.31
N GLN A 322 13.61 4.26 -4.87
CA GLN A 322 14.05 5.65 -4.91
C GLN A 322 15.24 5.91 -3.98
N TYR A 323 15.27 5.31 -2.79
CA TYR A 323 16.44 5.37 -1.89
C TYR A 323 17.65 4.67 -2.51
N LEU A 324 17.43 3.51 -3.11
CA LEU A 324 18.50 2.77 -3.79
C LEU A 324 19.09 3.58 -4.95
N ALA A 325 18.26 4.28 -5.73
CA ALA A 325 18.70 5.15 -6.81
C ALA A 325 19.58 6.31 -6.31
N GLN A 326 19.45 6.70 -5.05
CA GLN A 326 20.28 7.73 -4.39
C GLN A 326 21.50 7.13 -3.64
N GLY A 327 21.74 5.81 -3.76
CA GLY A 327 22.86 5.12 -3.11
C GLY A 327 22.58 4.67 -1.67
N TYR A 328 21.33 4.73 -1.20
CA TYR A 328 20.98 4.27 0.15
C TYR A 328 20.37 2.86 0.11
N SER A 329 20.91 1.95 0.92
CA SER A 329 20.44 0.56 1.04
C SER A 329 20.23 0.13 2.49
N CYS A 330 19.87 1.06 3.37
CA CYS A 330 19.60 0.78 4.78
C CYS A 330 18.09 0.87 5.06
N PRO A 331 17.39 -0.25 5.39
CA PRO A 331 15.97 -0.22 5.67
C PRO A 331 15.60 0.75 6.80
N ARG A 332 16.43 0.85 7.87
CA ARG A 332 16.20 1.78 8.97
C ARG A 332 16.19 3.23 8.52
N LYS A 333 17.12 3.63 7.63
CA LYS A 333 17.13 5.00 7.07
C LYS A 333 15.87 5.29 6.26
N VAL A 334 15.35 4.30 5.54
CA VAL A 334 14.09 4.45 4.79
C VAL A 334 12.93 4.69 5.76
N LEU A 335 12.81 3.89 6.83
CA LEU A 335 11.70 4.03 7.79
C LEU A 335 11.78 5.34 8.57
N ILE A 336 12.97 5.78 9.00
CA ILE A 336 13.16 7.07 9.71
C ILE A 336 12.69 8.27 8.86
N ASN A 337 12.86 8.19 7.53
CA ASN A 337 12.51 9.26 6.60
C ASN A 337 11.20 8.99 5.83
N SER A 338 10.36 8.13 6.36
CA SER A 338 9.06 7.79 5.77
C SER A 338 7.95 7.94 6.81
N ASP A 339 6.72 8.02 6.33
CA ASP A 339 5.55 8.01 7.20
C ASP A 339 5.26 6.57 7.65
N VAL A 340 5.59 6.26 8.90
CA VAL A 340 5.55 4.92 9.49
C VAL A 340 4.63 4.89 10.71
N GLU A 341 3.83 3.86 10.83
CA GLU A 341 3.11 3.54 12.07
C GLU A 341 4.07 2.90 13.07
N ILE A 342 4.14 3.44 14.28
CA ILE A 342 5.08 2.99 15.30
C ILE A 342 4.33 2.29 16.43
N VAL A 343 4.73 1.05 16.70
CA VAL A 343 4.20 0.23 17.79
C VAL A 343 5.28 0.12 18.87
N GLU A 344 5.07 0.74 20.02
CA GLU A 344 6.03 0.67 21.13
C GLU A 344 5.87 -0.64 21.92
N VAL A 345 7.00 -1.28 22.21
CA VAL A 345 7.09 -2.52 23.00
C VAL A 345 8.22 -2.44 24.00
N ASP A 346 8.24 -3.34 24.98
CA ASP A 346 9.37 -3.46 25.89
C ASP A 346 10.63 -3.94 25.13
N ASP A 347 11.78 -3.39 25.50
CA ASP A 347 13.04 -3.63 24.80
C ASP A 347 13.47 -5.09 24.80
N ASP A 348 13.03 -5.87 25.80
CA ASP A 348 13.37 -7.29 25.93
C ASP A 348 12.85 -8.14 24.76
N PHE A 349 11.67 -7.82 24.21
CA PHE A 349 11.11 -8.53 23.06
C PHE A 349 11.91 -8.35 21.77
N ILE A 350 12.62 -7.23 21.62
CA ILE A 350 13.35 -6.88 20.40
C ILE A 350 14.86 -6.95 20.56
N ARG A 351 15.32 -7.62 21.60
CA ARG A 351 16.73 -7.78 21.92
C ARG A 351 17.45 -8.62 20.86
N ASN A 352 18.40 -8.00 20.18
CA ASN A 352 19.23 -8.64 19.15
C ASN A 352 20.34 -9.47 19.77
N ILE A 353 20.48 -10.72 19.34
CA ILE A 353 21.54 -11.62 19.77
C ILE A 353 22.66 -11.64 18.71
N ASN A 354 23.79 -11.00 19.05
CA ASN A 354 24.87 -10.75 18.11
C ASN A 354 26.22 -11.36 18.50
N THR A 355 26.33 -11.94 19.70
CA THR A 355 27.58 -12.52 20.22
C THR A 355 27.34 -13.92 20.80
N PRO A 356 28.37 -14.80 20.82
CA PRO A 356 28.24 -16.13 21.44
C PRO A 356 27.82 -16.06 22.91
N GLN A 357 28.34 -15.09 23.68
CA GLN A 357 27.94 -14.91 25.09
C GLN A 357 26.44 -14.57 25.20
N ALA A 358 25.97 -13.58 24.42
CA ALA A 358 24.55 -13.21 24.42
C ALA A 358 23.63 -14.38 23.99
N PHE A 359 24.12 -15.30 23.15
CA PHE A 359 23.41 -16.51 22.78
C PHE A 359 23.22 -17.46 23.95
N GLU A 360 24.31 -17.74 24.71
CA GLU A 360 24.26 -18.63 25.87
C GLU A 360 23.37 -18.03 26.99
N ASP A 361 23.44 -16.70 27.19
CA ASP A 361 22.62 -16.02 28.18
C ASP A 361 21.12 -16.07 27.78
N ALA A 362 20.78 -15.77 26.53
CA ALA A 362 19.43 -15.85 26.01
C ALA A 362 18.88 -17.29 26.09
N LYS A 363 19.71 -18.30 25.81
CA LYS A 363 19.31 -19.69 25.90
C LYS A 363 18.97 -20.13 27.31
N LYS A 364 19.72 -19.68 28.34
CA LYS A 364 19.41 -19.94 29.76
C LYS A 364 18.08 -19.28 30.14
N GLU A 365 17.91 -18.00 29.80
CA GLU A 365 16.70 -17.26 30.08
C GLU A 365 15.46 -17.93 29.46
N ILE A 366 15.53 -18.36 28.20
CA ILE A 366 14.44 -19.09 27.53
C ILE A 366 14.14 -20.44 28.20
N GLN A 367 15.15 -21.12 28.77
CA GLN A 367 14.94 -22.36 29.51
C GLN A 367 14.28 -22.16 30.88
N GLU A 368 14.51 -21.00 31.50
CA GLU A 368 13.88 -20.63 32.78
C GLU A 368 12.42 -20.16 32.62
N LEU A 369 12.01 -19.73 31.42
CA LEU A 369 10.64 -19.33 31.10
C LEU A 369 9.72 -20.51 30.73
N LYS A 370 10.24 -21.74 30.62
CA LYS A 370 9.50 -22.99 30.36
C LYS A 370 9.16 -23.71 31.65
#